data_116d490e107a1792ab779112cdbe32d9
#
_entry.id   116d490e107a1792ab779112cdbe32d9
#
_cell.length_a   1.000
_cell.length_b   1.000
_cell.length_c   1.000
_cell.angle_alpha   90.00
_cell.angle_beta   90.00
_cell.angle_gamma   90.00
#
_symmetry.space_group_name_H-M   'P 1'
#
loop_
_entity.id
_entity.type
_entity.pdbx_description
1 polymer ?
#
loop_
_entity_poly.entity_id
_entity_poly.type
_entity_poly.pdbx_seq_one_letter_code
_entity_poly.pdbx_strand_id
1 'polypeptide(L)'
;MRGYPMRNTLFAASIKDIGWIAELCAKERKGDAELRPEVNRLIERPLSRAELKERASVALPDVPFWHVVRVAMEGGHAVYSGADQLITPVDLPGLEETFNGDTVAATAELMTRYFRTHGPATLRDFAWWAKLSQKLIRPAAENLAPDIVRCGEESQDLVSAEIVEIAEARKKQSVLLLGAFDEYILGYQDRLFAMTNEVHEALVPGNRGVFRRAVVVDGQVRRTWNKQDIEDLGMPGYAIRKVQKLWRDAH
;
A
#
# COMPACT_ATOMS: atom_id res chain seq x y z
N MET A 1 -13.50 2.30 -1.42
CA MET A 1 -13.15 3.15 -2.58
C MET A 1 -11.71 2.89 -3.00
N ARG A 2 -11.31 3.30 -4.19
CA ARG A 2 -9.92 3.18 -4.68
C ARG A 2 -9.38 4.56 -5.03
N GLY A 3 -8.12 4.81 -4.67
CA GLY A 3 -7.48 6.10 -4.95
C GLY A 3 -5.98 6.03 -4.70
N TYR A 4 -5.32 7.17 -4.80
CA TYR A 4 -3.89 7.33 -4.53
C TYR A 4 -3.66 8.13 -3.22
N PRO A 5 -4.08 7.61 -2.06
CA PRO A 5 -3.96 8.37 -0.81
C PRO A 5 -2.51 8.57 -0.39
N MET A 6 -1.60 7.67 -0.78
CA MET A 6 -0.18 7.76 -0.43
C MET A 6 0.73 7.14 -1.49
N ARG A 7 1.99 7.53 -1.52
CA ARG A 7 3.12 7.04 -2.34
C ARG A 7 2.83 6.75 -3.81
N ASN A 8 1.92 7.48 -4.43
CA ASN A 8 1.52 7.30 -5.83
C ASN A 8 1.06 5.87 -6.17
N THR A 9 0.57 5.14 -5.20
CA THR A 9 0.09 3.76 -5.35
C THR A 9 -1.42 3.73 -5.20
N LEU A 10 -2.08 2.93 -6.04
CA LEU A 10 -3.52 2.73 -5.97
C LEU A 10 -3.87 1.82 -4.80
N PHE A 11 -4.61 2.34 -3.85
CA PHE A 11 -5.12 1.60 -2.69
C PHE A 11 -6.63 1.44 -2.73
N ALA A 12 -7.12 0.35 -2.16
CA ALA A 12 -8.50 0.22 -1.73
C ALA A 12 -8.56 0.60 -0.24
N ALA A 13 -9.36 1.59 0.10
CA ALA A 13 -9.52 2.05 1.47
C ALA A 13 -11.00 2.28 1.81
N SER A 14 -11.30 2.28 3.11
CA SER A 14 -12.61 2.65 3.63
C SER A 14 -12.92 4.11 3.29
N ILE A 15 -14.20 4.42 3.07
CA ILE A 15 -14.68 5.79 2.90
C ILE A 15 -14.37 6.67 4.13
N LYS A 16 -14.29 6.06 5.31
CA LYS A 16 -13.98 6.75 6.56
C LYS A 16 -12.49 7.10 6.70
N ASP A 17 -11.64 6.46 5.91
CA ASP A 17 -10.19 6.52 6.10
C ASP A 17 -9.46 7.22 4.96
N ILE A 18 -9.92 7.06 3.73
CA ILE A 18 -9.19 7.52 2.55
C ILE A 18 -8.97 9.04 2.54
N GLY A 19 -9.91 9.82 3.09
CA GLY A 19 -9.82 11.28 3.15
C GLY A 19 -8.66 11.75 4.05
N TRP A 20 -8.68 11.38 5.32
CA TRP A 20 -7.63 11.80 6.26
C TRP A 20 -6.24 11.23 5.94
N ILE A 21 -6.18 10.00 5.40
CA ILE A 21 -4.90 9.42 4.96
C ILE A 21 -4.33 10.22 3.79
N ALA A 22 -5.16 10.55 2.79
CA ALA A 22 -4.74 11.37 1.66
C ALA A 22 -4.26 12.75 2.10
N GLU A 23 -5.01 13.43 2.97
CA GLU A 23 -4.64 14.75 3.50
C GLU A 23 -3.35 14.70 4.32
N LEU A 24 -3.18 13.71 5.22
CA LEU A 24 -1.95 13.49 5.99
C LEU A 24 -0.73 13.36 5.07
N CYS A 25 -0.83 12.50 4.07
CA CYS A 25 0.27 12.27 3.13
C CYS A 25 0.51 13.47 2.19
N ALA A 26 -0.54 14.22 1.83
CA ALA A 26 -0.43 15.40 0.99
C ALA A 26 0.32 16.56 1.66
N LYS A 27 0.25 16.69 2.98
CA LYS A 27 1.00 17.71 3.76
C LYS A 27 2.52 17.54 3.64
N GLU A 28 3.00 16.32 3.43
CA GLU A 28 4.43 16.04 3.21
C GLU A 28 4.91 16.34 1.77
N ARG A 29 3.98 16.60 0.83
CA ARG A 29 4.27 16.82 -0.59
C ARG A 29 4.04 18.28 -0.97
N LYS A 30 5.10 19.05 -1.03
CA LYS A 30 5.05 20.50 -1.26
C LYS A 30 4.74 20.93 -2.70
N GLY A 31 4.92 20.06 -3.70
CA GLY A 31 4.90 20.46 -5.11
C GLY A 31 3.53 20.63 -5.78
N ASP A 32 2.45 20.13 -5.17
CA ASP A 32 1.15 20.05 -5.83
C ASP A 32 0.08 21.00 -5.23
N ALA A 33 0.45 21.77 -4.22
CA ALA A 33 -0.50 22.63 -3.50
C ALA A 33 -1.12 23.72 -4.40
N GLU A 34 -0.34 24.27 -5.32
CA GLU A 34 -0.79 25.32 -6.25
C GLU A 34 -1.67 24.75 -7.38
N LEU A 35 -1.37 23.53 -7.83
CA LEU A 35 -2.11 22.89 -8.92
C LEU A 35 -3.45 22.31 -8.46
N ARG A 36 -3.58 21.96 -7.19
CA ARG A 36 -4.75 21.27 -6.64
C ARG A 36 -6.08 22.01 -6.85
N PRO A 37 -6.21 23.32 -6.60
CA PRO A 37 -7.46 24.04 -6.83
C PRO A 37 -7.94 24.00 -8.29
N GLU A 38 -7.00 24.04 -9.24
CA GLU A 38 -7.32 23.98 -10.67
C GLU A 38 -7.77 22.58 -11.08
N VAL A 39 -7.07 21.55 -10.62
CA VAL A 39 -7.45 20.16 -10.86
C VAL A 39 -8.81 19.82 -10.25
N ASN A 40 -9.10 20.30 -9.04
CA ASN A 40 -10.38 20.05 -8.38
C ASN A 40 -11.56 20.65 -9.15
N ARG A 41 -11.38 21.84 -9.75
CA ARG A 41 -12.42 22.46 -10.60
C ARG A 41 -12.75 21.67 -11.87
N LEU A 42 -11.87 20.79 -12.32
CA LEU A 42 -12.13 19.92 -13.47
C LEU A 42 -13.08 18.75 -13.12
N ILE A 43 -13.21 18.42 -11.81
CA ILE A 43 -13.91 17.22 -11.33
C ILE A 43 -15.09 17.63 -10.44
N GLU A 44 -16.13 18.18 -11.03
CA GLU A 44 -17.35 18.60 -10.31
C GLU A 44 -18.44 17.50 -10.30
N ARG A 45 -18.29 16.48 -11.12
CA ARG A 45 -19.16 15.32 -11.24
C ARG A 45 -18.35 14.07 -11.59
N PRO A 46 -18.92 12.87 -11.44
CA PRO A 46 -18.26 11.65 -11.93
C PRO A 46 -17.89 11.77 -13.43
N LEU A 47 -16.64 11.47 -13.75
CA LEU A 47 -16.06 11.56 -15.08
C LEU A 47 -15.34 10.28 -15.45
N SER A 48 -15.42 9.89 -16.71
CA SER A 48 -14.51 8.91 -17.28
C SER A 48 -13.08 9.49 -17.36
N ARG A 49 -12.08 8.61 -17.45
CA ARG A 49 -10.69 9.07 -17.70
C ARG A 49 -10.55 9.84 -19.01
N ALA A 50 -11.35 9.51 -20.03
CA ALA A 50 -11.34 10.18 -21.32
C ALA A 50 -11.88 11.62 -21.20
N GLU A 51 -13.02 11.81 -20.55
CA GLU A 51 -13.59 13.14 -20.30
C GLU A 51 -12.67 14.04 -19.46
N LEU A 52 -12.07 13.49 -18.38
CA LEU A 52 -11.12 14.26 -17.58
C LEU A 52 -9.87 14.61 -18.38
N LYS A 53 -9.38 13.72 -19.24
CA LYS A 53 -8.24 13.99 -20.12
C LYS A 53 -8.52 15.14 -21.09
N GLU A 54 -9.71 15.15 -21.69
CA GLU A 54 -10.15 16.22 -22.59
C GLU A 54 -10.19 17.56 -21.85
N ARG A 55 -10.86 17.64 -20.70
CA ARG A 55 -10.89 18.86 -19.88
C ARG A 55 -9.51 19.35 -19.48
N ALA A 56 -8.67 18.42 -19.01
CA ALA A 56 -7.31 18.75 -18.57
C ALA A 56 -6.44 19.24 -19.73
N SER A 57 -6.60 18.71 -20.94
CA SER A 57 -5.84 19.15 -22.11
C SER A 57 -6.12 20.61 -22.50
N VAL A 58 -7.29 21.11 -22.16
CA VAL A 58 -7.68 22.51 -22.41
C VAL A 58 -7.25 23.43 -21.27
N ALA A 59 -7.51 23.02 -20.02
CA ALA A 59 -7.29 23.87 -18.86
C ALA A 59 -5.83 23.84 -18.35
N LEU A 60 -5.14 22.72 -18.54
CA LEU A 60 -3.81 22.44 -18.02
C LEU A 60 -2.93 21.77 -19.10
N PRO A 61 -2.69 22.43 -20.25
CA PRO A 61 -2.03 21.82 -21.42
C PRO A 61 -0.61 21.34 -21.13
N ASP A 62 0.11 22.01 -20.21
CA ASP A 62 1.50 21.70 -19.85
C ASP A 62 1.62 20.66 -18.73
N VAL A 63 0.49 20.21 -18.14
CA VAL A 63 0.48 19.23 -17.05
C VAL A 63 0.19 17.83 -17.59
N PRO A 64 1.11 16.86 -17.42
CA PRO A 64 0.85 15.48 -17.82
C PRO A 64 -0.42 14.92 -17.20
N PHE A 65 -1.26 14.25 -17.99
CA PHE A 65 -2.56 13.76 -17.54
C PHE A 65 -2.48 12.83 -16.31
N TRP A 66 -1.47 11.96 -16.22
CA TRP A 66 -1.25 11.12 -15.04
C TRP A 66 -1.04 11.95 -13.76
N HIS A 67 -0.43 13.12 -13.89
CA HIS A 67 -0.22 14.06 -12.78
C HIS A 67 -1.54 14.69 -12.33
N VAL A 68 -2.40 15.10 -13.27
CA VAL A 68 -3.75 15.59 -12.95
C VAL A 68 -4.55 14.58 -12.15
N VAL A 69 -4.59 13.30 -12.60
CA VAL A 69 -5.29 12.23 -11.87
C VAL A 69 -4.70 12.01 -10.48
N ARG A 70 -3.38 12.03 -10.37
CA ARG A 70 -2.70 11.86 -9.09
C ARG A 70 -3.05 13.00 -8.11
N VAL A 71 -2.93 14.24 -8.54
CA VAL A 71 -3.21 15.42 -7.71
C VAL A 71 -4.65 15.41 -7.19
N ALA A 72 -5.62 15.05 -8.03
CA ALA A 72 -7.02 14.94 -7.64
C ALA A 72 -7.24 13.92 -6.51
N MET A 73 -6.57 12.78 -6.57
CA MET A 73 -6.77 11.68 -5.62
C MET A 73 -5.90 11.80 -4.37
N GLU A 74 -4.65 12.25 -4.52
CA GLU A 74 -3.75 12.47 -3.37
C GLU A 74 -4.20 13.59 -2.45
N GLY A 75 -4.97 14.55 -2.95
CA GLY A 75 -5.60 15.58 -2.16
C GLY A 75 -6.88 15.15 -1.46
N GLY A 76 -7.36 13.91 -1.67
CA GLY A 76 -8.63 13.43 -1.12
C GLY A 76 -9.88 13.98 -1.82
N HIS A 77 -9.73 14.75 -2.92
CA HIS A 77 -10.86 15.36 -3.63
C HIS A 77 -11.63 14.38 -4.51
N ALA A 78 -10.95 13.39 -5.07
CA ALA A 78 -11.57 12.41 -5.95
C ALA A 78 -11.09 10.97 -5.69
N VAL A 79 -11.95 10.02 -6.04
CA VAL A 79 -11.66 8.58 -5.97
C VAL A 79 -12.16 7.87 -7.22
N TYR A 80 -11.67 6.67 -7.47
CA TYR A 80 -12.30 5.77 -8.42
C TYR A 80 -13.54 5.11 -7.80
N SER A 81 -14.68 5.22 -8.44
CA SER A 81 -15.95 4.62 -8.02
C SER A 81 -16.58 3.75 -9.10
N GLY A 82 -17.42 2.81 -8.67
CA GLY A 82 -18.19 1.93 -9.55
C GLY A 82 -17.33 0.91 -10.34
N ALA A 83 -18.04 0.08 -11.11
CA ALA A 83 -17.42 -0.90 -12.01
C ALA A 83 -16.68 -0.21 -13.18
N ASP A 84 -17.22 0.90 -13.66
CA ASP A 84 -16.66 1.71 -14.76
C ASP A 84 -15.46 2.55 -14.35
N GLN A 85 -15.07 2.51 -13.08
CA GLN A 85 -13.93 3.24 -12.52
C GLN A 85 -13.97 4.74 -12.84
N LEU A 86 -15.15 5.34 -12.67
CA LEU A 86 -15.29 6.79 -12.84
C LEU A 86 -14.47 7.54 -11.78
N ILE A 87 -13.84 8.63 -12.19
CA ILE A 87 -13.21 9.58 -11.28
C ILE A 87 -14.32 10.45 -10.72
N THR A 88 -14.61 10.23 -9.44
CA THR A 88 -15.79 10.81 -8.76
C THR A 88 -15.33 11.78 -7.70
N PRO A 89 -15.82 13.01 -7.70
CA PRO A 89 -15.54 13.94 -6.61
C PRO A 89 -16.17 13.42 -5.33
N VAL A 90 -15.51 13.62 -4.22
CA VAL A 90 -15.94 13.16 -2.90
C VAL A 90 -15.69 14.25 -1.85
N ASP A 91 -16.60 14.31 -0.91
CA ASP A 91 -16.44 15.05 0.33
C ASP A 91 -16.27 14.02 1.44
N LEU A 92 -15.05 13.87 1.92
CA LEU A 92 -14.68 12.81 2.85
C LEU A 92 -14.08 13.42 4.11
N PRO A 93 -14.32 12.81 5.29
CA PRO A 93 -13.71 13.28 6.53
C PRO A 93 -12.18 13.37 6.39
N GLY A 94 -11.66 14.58 6.57
CA GLY A 94 -10.25 14.88 6.56
C GLY A 94 -9.60 14.74 7.93
N LEU A 95 -8.45 15.37 8.10
CA LEU A 95 -7.73 15.39 9.37
C LEU A 95 -8.47 16.18 10.44
N GLU A 96 -9.13 17.29 10.07
CA GLU A 96 -9.85 18.11 11.02
C GLU A 96 -11.02 17.34 11.63
N GLU A 97 -11.87 16.73 10.81
CA GLU A 97 -13.06 16.01 11.28
C GLU A 97 -12.71 14.71 12.02
N THR A 98 -11.58 14.07 11.69
CA THR A 98 -11.22 12.77 12.25
C THR A 98 -10.29 12.89 13.44
N PHE A 99 -9.36 13.83 13.43
CA PHE A 99 -8.29 13.97 14.43
C PHE A 99 -8.13 15.40 14.98
N ASN A 100 -9.10 16.30 14.80
CA ASN A 100 -9.01 17.73 15.17
C ASN A 100 -7.71 18.38 14.62
N GLY A 101 -7.32 18.02 13.41
CA GLY A 101 -6.10 18.49 12.77
C GLY A 101 -4.79 17.90 13.31
N ASP A 102 -4.84 17.02 14.32
CA ASP A 102 -3.64 16.42 14.94
C ASP A 102 -2.98 15.40 14.03
N THR A 103 -1.91 15.82 13.35
CA THR A 103 -1.14 14.97 12.45
C THR A 103 -0.33 13.89 13.16
N VAL A 104 0.01 14.07 14.44
CA VAL A 104 0.73 13.07 15.25
C VAL A 104 -0.22 11.93 15.60
N ALA A 105 -1.43 12.26 16.08
CA ALA A 105 -2.47 11.27 16.36
C ALA A 105 -2.86 10.49 15.09
N ALA A 106 -3.08 11.17 13.97
CA ALA A 106 -3.37 10.54 12.69
C ALA A 106 -2.23 9.61 12.22
N THR A 107 -0.97 10.03 12.41
CA THR A 107 0.19 9.20 12.08
C THR A 107 0.27 7.97 12.99
N ALA A 108 0.03 8.12 14.30
CA ALA A 108 0.01 7.00 15.26
C ALA A 108 -1.06 5.97 14.92
N GLU A 109 -2.26 6.42 14.51
CA GLU A 109 -3.33 5.53 14.06
C GLU A 109 -2.93 4.76 12.78
N LEU A 110 -2.35 5.45 11.78
CA LEU A 110 -1.87 4.80 10.56
C LEU A 110 -0.76 3.79 10.85
N MET A 111 0.17 4.12 11.74
CA MET A 111 1.25 3.23 12.20
C MET A 111 0.68 2.00 12.93
N THR A 112 -0.28 2.21 13.83
CA THR A 112 -0.94 1.11 14.56
C THR A 112 -1.56 0.11 13.58
N ARG A 113 -2.31 0.60 12.58
CA ARG A 113 -2.90 -0.27 11.55
C ARG A 113 -1.84 -0.99 10.71
N TYR A 114 -0.75 -0.30 10.37
CA TYR A 114 0.36 -0.91 9.65
C TYR A 114 0.97 -2.05 10.46
N PHE A 115 1.33 -1.85 11.73
CA PHE A 115 1.94 -2.90 12.55
C PHE A 115 0.98 -4.06 12.89
N ARG A 116 -0.33 -3.82 12.93
CA ARG A 116 -1.33 -4.88 13.06
C ARG A 116 -1.41 -5.80 11.84
N THR A 117 -1.08 -5.27 10.66
CA THR A 117 -1.26 -6.01 9.39
C THR A 117 0.06 -6.42 8.74
N HIS A 118 1.14 -5.71 9.02
CA HIS A 118 2.46 -5.90 8.43
C HIS A 118 3.53 -6.33 9.46
N GLY A 119 3.22 -6.30 10.75
CA GLY A 119 4.17 -6.75 11.76
C GLY A 119 4.53 -8.24 11.65
N PRO A 120 5.76 -8.63 12.04
CA PRO A 120 6.85 -7.80 12.57
C PRO A 120 7.47 -6.85 11.52
N ALA A 121 7.58 -5.57 11.85
CA ALA A 121 8.14 -4.56 10.97
C ALA A 121 8.78 -3.41 11.76
N THR A 122 9.68 -2.66 11.16
CA THR A 122 10.37 -1.53 11.77
C THR A 122 9.68 -0.19 11.49
N LEU A 123 10.01 0.84 12.27
CA LEU A 123 9.63 2.23 11.94
C LEU A 123 10.18 2.68 10.57
N ARG A 124 11.29 2.08 10.13
CA ARG A 124 11.90 2.34 8.82
C ARG A 124 11.04 1.77 7.70
N ASP A 125 10.48 0.57 7.88
CA ASP A 125 9.54 -0.03 6.92
C ASP A 125 8.29 0.80 6.81
N PHE A 126 7.70 1.25 7.93
CA PHE A 126 6.57 2.15 7.92
C PHE A 126 6.88 3.47 7.19
N ALA A 127 8.03 4.10 7.50
CA ALA A 127 8.44 5.34 6.83
C ALA A 127 8.57 5.16 5.31
N TRP A 128 9.12 4.03 4.89
CA TRP A 128 9.22 3.68 3.48
C TRP A 128 7.83 3.44 2.87
N TRP A 129 6.95 2.72 3.58
CA TRP A 129 5.60 2.37 3.12
C TRP A 129 4.69 3.59 3.02
N ALA A 130 4.62 4.44 4.03
CA ALA A 130 3.74 5.60 4.07
C ALA A 130 4.33 6.84 3.36
N LYS A 131 5.66 6.91 3.16
CA LYS A 131 6.38 8.10 2.69
C LYS A 131 6.17 9.32 3.57
N LEU A 132 6.06 9.09 4.87
CA LEU A 132 6.00 10.14 5.88
C LEU A 132 7.39 10.43 6.47
N SER A 133 7.60 11.68 6.90
CA SER A 133 8.86 12.11 7.45
C SER A 133 9.10 11.60 8.87
N GLN A 134 10.37 11.44 9.24
CA GLN A 134 10.75 11.08 10.62
C GLN A 134 10.26 12.10 11.65
N LYS A 135 10.00 13.35 11.23
CA LYS A 135 9.46 14.40 12.10
C LYS A 135 8.05 14.08 12.60
N LEU A 136 7.23 13.41 11.77
CA LEU A 136 5.90 12.91 12.16
C LEU A 136 5.96 11.54 12.84
N ILE A 137 6.81 10.64 12.34
CA ILE A 137 6.87 9.25 12.79
C ILE A 137 7.38 9.12 14.22
N ARG A 138 8.44 9.86 14.60
CA ARG A 138 9.03 9.74 15.94
C ARG A 138 8.06 10.06 17.07
N PRO A 139 7.37 11.22 17.09
CA PRO A 139 6.41 11.50 18.14
C PRO A 139 5.17 10.58 18.07
N ALA A 140 4.77 10.14 16.88
CA ALA A 140 3.66 9.20 16.71
C ALA A 140 3.98 7.81 17.28
N ALA A 141 5.24 7.37 17.23
CA ALA A 141 5.66 6.08 17.77
C ALA A 141 5.50 5.98 19.30
N GLU A 142 5.45 7.11 20.01
CA GLU A 142 5.19 7.16 21.46
C GLU A 142 3.69 7.01 21.78
N ASN A 143 2.82 7.09 20.78
CA ASN A 143 1.37 7.06 20.89
C ASN A 143 0.72 5.87 20.16
N LEU A 144 1.47 4.79 19.94
CA LEU A 144 0.93 3.56 19.36
C LEU A 144 -0.09 2.91 20.29
N ALA A 145 -1.05 2.18 19.72
CA ALA A 145 -2.01 1.43 20.52
C ALA A 145 -1.29 0.39 21.42
N PRO A 146 -1.83 0.11 22.64
CA PRO A 146 -1.18 -0.76 23.64
C PRO A 146 -0.96 -2.21 23.17
N ASP A 147 -1.67 -2.66 22.15
CA ASP A 147 -1.53 -3.98 21.55
C ASP A 147 -0.33 -4.07 20.58
N ILE A 148 0.33 -2.96 20.26
CA ILE A 148 1.55 -2.96 19.46
C ILE A 148 2.75 -3.12 20.39
N VAL A 149 3.40 -4.27 20.29
CA VAL A 149 4.50 -4.67 21.16
C VAL A 149 5.79 -4.88 20.36
N ARG A 150 6.94 -4.92 21.05
CA ARG A 150 8.21 -5.32 20.43
C ARG A 150 8.28 -6.83 20.26
N CYS A 151 8.83 -7.27 19.16
CA CYS A 151 9.07 -8.68 18.86
C CYS A 151 10.38 -9.16 19.50
N GLY A 152 10.38 -9.26 20.86
CA GLY A 152 11.57 -9.58 21.66
C GLY A 152 12.29 -8.36 22.23
N GLU A 153 13.10 -8.59 23.27
CA GLU A 153 13.72 -7.52 24.07
C GLU A 153 14.73 -6.66 23.28
N GLU A 154 15.50 -7.28 22.39
CA GLU A 154 16.53 -6.61 21.59
C GLU A 154 16.04 -6.18 20.20
N SER A 155 14.84 -6.59 19.78
CA SER A 155 14.30 -6.29 18.47
C SER A 155 13.77 -4.85 18.38
N GLN A 156 13.97 -4.23 17.21
CA GLN A 156 13.31 -2.98 16.85
C GLN A 156 11.96 -3.21 16.12
N ASP A 157 11.64 -4.48 15.85
CA ASP A 157 10.42 -4.84 15.16
C ASP A 157 9.20 -4.68 16.06
N LEU A 158 8.15 -4.12 15.50
CA LEU A 158 6.85 -3.92 16.14
C LEU A 158 5.82 -4.83 15.50
N VAL A 159 4.93 -5.37 16.32
CA VAL A 159 3.90 -6.32 15.90
C VAL A 159 2.69 -6.24 16.83
N SER A 160 1.51 -6.65 16.35
CA SER A 160 0.36 -6.87 17.23
C SER A 160 0.59 -8.06 18.15
N ALA A 161 0.27 -7.91 19.43
CA ALA A 161 0.35 -8.98 20.42
C ALA A 161 -0.45 -10.23 20.00
N GLU A 162 -1.61 -10.05 19.38
CA GLU A 162 -2.42 -11.13 18.81
C GLU A 162 -1.67 -11.95 17.76
N ILE A 163 -0.87 -11.30 16.91
CA ILE A 163 -0.05 -11.98 15.88
C ILE A 163 1.01 -12.87 16.54
N VAL A 164 1.63 -12.41 17.62
CA VAL A 164 2.62 -13.21 18.38
C VAL A 164 1.97 -14.49 18.90
N GLU A 165 0.83 -14.38 19.56
CA GLU A 165 0.08 -15.55 20.08
C GLU A 165 -0.32 -16.53 18.97
N ILE A 166 -0.80 -16.00 17.82
CA ILE A 166 -1.17 -16.84 16.67
C ILE A 166 0.07 -17.53 16.07
N ALA A 167 1.20 -16.86 15.98
CA ALA A 167 2.44 -17.41 15.42
C ALA A 167 2.97 -18.58 16.27
N GLU A 168 2.91 -18.46 17.58
CA GLU A 168 3.29 -19.55 18.51
C GLU A 168 2.39 -20.79 18.39
N ALA A 169 1.10 -20.59 18.10
CA ALA A 169 0.10 -21.65 18.02
C ALA A 169 0.08 -22.39 16.66
N ARG A 170 0.63 -21.82 15.57
CA ARG A 170 0.43 -22.32 14.20
C ARG A 170 1.69 -22.81 13.52
N LYS A 171 1.80 -24.13 13.31
CA LYS A 171 2.64 -24.77 12.29
C LYS A 171 1.76 -25.31 11.15
N LYS A 172 1.23 -24.44 10.28
CA LYS A 172 0.49 -24.91 9.09
C LYS A 172 1.32 -24.68 7.83
N GLN A 173 1.40 -25.72 7.00
CA GLN A 173 1.93 -25.63 5.64
C GLN A 173 1.06 -24.67 4.82
N SER A 174 1.65 -23.59 4.34
CA SER A 174 0.97 -22.58 3.55
C SER A 174 1.59 -22.47 2.16
N VAL A 175 0.76 -22.30 1.14
CA VAL A 175 1.18 -21.96 -0.21
C VAL A 175 0.24 -20.89 -0.74
N LEU A 176 0.82 -19.77 -1.18
CA LEU A 176 0.07 -18.64 -1.70
C LEU A 176 0.61 -18.26 -3.09
N LEU A 177 -0.31 -17.90 -3.99
CA LEU A 177 0.01 -17.24 -5.25
C LEU A 177 -0.33 -15.76 -5.12
N LEU A 178 0.67 -14.92 -4.98
CA LEU A 178 0.50 -13.49 -4.83
C LEU A 178 0.45 -12.80 -6.19
N GLY A 179 -0.38 -11.77 -6.28
CA GLY A 179 -0.44 -10.89 -7.43
C GLY A 179 0.84 -10.09 -7.66
N ALA A 180 0.91 -9.40 -8.79
CA ALA A 180 1.91 -8.35 -8.95
C ALA A 180 1.57 -7.17 -8.01
N PHE A 181 2.58 -6.52 -7.46
CA PHE A 181 2.41 -5.41 -6.50
C PHE A 181 1.65 -5.79 -5.21
N ASP A 182 1.78 -7.05 -4.76
CA ASP A 182 1.19 -7.50 -3.51
C ASP A 182 1.86 -6.83 -2.29
N GLU A 183 1.06 -6.44 -1.29
CA GLU A 183 1.54 -5.74 -0.08
C GLU A 183 2.47 -6.59 0.77
N TYR A 184 2.43 -7.92 0.68
CA TYR A 184 3.41 -8.81 1.30
C TYR A 184 4.85 -8.48 0.85
N ILE A 185 5.00 -7.91 -0.34
CA ILE A 185 6.30 -7.47 -0.90
C ILE A 185 6.45 -5.95 -0.81
N LEU A 186 5.38 -5.20 -1.13
CA LEU A 186 5.40 -3.74 -1.14
C LEU A 186 5.40 -3.12 0.25
N GLY A 187 4.97 -3.84 1.26
CA GLY A 187 4.82 -3.32 2.62
C GLY A 187 6.12 -2.95 3.31
N TYR A 188 7.28 -3.43 2.82
CA TYR A 188 8.56 -3.36 3.52
C TYR A 188 9.66 -2.69 2.70
N GLN A 189 10.55 -1.98 3.38
CA GLN A 189 11.79 -1.48 2.79
C GLN A 189 12.79 -2.63 2.59
N ASP A 190 13.05 -3.39 3.66
CA ASP A 190 13.80 -4.63 3.59
C ASP A 190 12.86 -5.80 3.33
N ARG A 191 13.14 -6.60 2.32
CA ARG A 191 12.35 -7.75 1.88
C ARG A 191 13.09 -9.08 2.04
N LEU A 192 14.36 -9.02 2.46
CA LEU A 192 15.22 -10.22 2.56
C LEU A 192 14.84 -11.13 3.73
N PHE A 193 13.98 -10.66 4.64
CA PHE A 193 13.37 -11.53 5.66
C PHE A 193 12.53 -12.66 5.02
N ALA A 194 11.94 -12.41 3.85
CA ALA A 194 11.03 -13.33 3.17
C ALA A 194 11.64 -14.03 1.96
N MET A 195 12.88 -13.71 1.55
CA MET A 195 13.47 -14.25 0.32
C MET A 195 14.99 -14.11 0.25
N THR A 196 15.61 -14.88 -0.65
CA THR A 196 17.05 -14.71 -0.98
C THR A 196 17.25 -13.52 -1.93
N ASN A 197 18.51 -13.05 -2.06
CA ASN A 197 18.86 -11.99 -3.01
C ASN A 197 18.53 -12.35 -4.47
N GLU A 198 18.72 -13.61 -4.86
CA GLU A 198 18.42 -14.09 -6.21
C GLU A 198 16.91 -14.01 -6.51
N VAL A 199 16.09 -14.45 -5.55
CA VAL A 199 14.63 -14.36 -5.65
C VAL A 199 14.19 -12.90 -5.67
N HIS A 200 14.81 -12.05 -4.85
CA HIS A 200 14.52 -10.62 -4.83
C HIS A 200 14.81 -9.97 -6.20
N GLU A 201 15.97 -10.24 -6.79
CA GLU A 201 16.32 -9.70 -8.12
C GLU A 201 15.36 -10.20 -9.22
N ALA A 202 14.96 -11.48 -9.16
CA ALA A 202 13.98 -12.01 -10.08
C ALA A 202 12.60 -11.37 -9.92
N LEU A 203 12.20 -11.04 -8.68
CA LEU A 203 10.90 -10.47 -8.33
C LEU A 203 10.83 -8.96 -8.60
N VAL A 204 11.90 -8.23 -8.27
CA VAL A 204 12.01 -6.77 -8.34
C VAL A 204 13.27 -6.37 -9.14
N PRO A 205 13.30 -6.60 -10.44
CA PRO A 205 14.50 -6.45 -11.27
C PRO A 205 15.13 -5.07 -11.15
N GLY A 206 16.38 -5.00 -10.74
CA GLY A 206 17.14 -3.77 -10.56
C GLY A 206 16.52 -2.80 -9.54
N ASN A 207 15.58 -3.26 -8.69
CA ASN A 207 14.83 -2.46 -7.70
C ASN A 207 14.16 -1.21 -8.30
N ARG A 208 13.69 -1.29 -9.55
CA ARG A 208 13.15 -0.17 -10.34
C ARG A 208 11.63 0.01 -10.22
N GLY A 209 11.02 -0.49 -9.14
CA GLY A 209 9.58 -0.34 -8.89
C GLY A 209 8.68 -1.28 -9.70
N VAL A 210 9.24 -2.30 -10.35
CA VAL A 210 8.49 -3.41 -10.96
C VAL A 210 8.41 -4.54 -9.93
N PHE A 211 7.20 -4.95 -9.60
CA PHE A 211 6.95 -6.06 -8.67
C PHE A 211 6.18 -7.16 -9.40
N ARG A 212 6.84 -8.30 -9.61
CA ARG A 212 6.26 -9.44 -10.29
C ARG A 212 5.39 -10.26 -9.34
N ARG A 213 4.60 -11.18 -9.90
CA ARG A 213 3.82 -12.15 -9.13
C ARG A 213 4.72 -13.13 -8.41
N ALA A 214 4.36 -13.51 -7.18
CA ALA A 214 5.20 -14.34 -6.31
C ALA A 214 4.50 -15.63 -5.86
N VAL A 215 5.25 -16.72 -5.77
CA VAL A 215 4.86 -17.93 -5.04
C VAL A 215 5.48 -17.86 -3.66
N VAL A 216 4.64 -17.93 -2.64
CA VAL A 216 5.05 -17.99 -1.23
C VAL A 216 4.78 -19.37 -0.67
N VAL A 217 5.76 -19.96 -0.02
CA VAL A 217 5.66 -21.26 0.67
C VAL A 217 6.15 -21.07 2.10
N ASP A 218 5.27 -21.32 3.05
CA ASP A 218 5.55 -21.21 4.49
C ASP A 218 6.18 -19.85 4.87
N GLY A 219 5.59 -18.77 4.36
CA GLY A 219 6.05 -17.40 4.58
C GLY A 219 7.29 -17.00 3.78
N GLN A 220 7.89 -17.88 2.98
CA GLN A 220 9.05 -17.56 2.15
C GLN A 220 8.69 -17.45 0.68
N VAL A 221 9.07 -16.35 0.06
CA VAL A 221 8.97 -16.17 -1.39
C VAL A 221 9.99 -17.09 -2.05
N ARG A 222 9.50 -18.02 -2.87
CA ARG A 222 10.36 -19.03 -3.52
C ARG A 222 10.69 -18.65 -4.95
N ARG A 223 9.77 -17.98 -5.65
CA ARG A 223 9.92 -17.66 -7.07
C ARG A 223 8.86 -16.69 -7.58
N THR A 224 9.05 -16.23 -8.80
CA THR A 224 8.01 -15.55 -9.59
C THR A 224 7.11 -16.58 -10.28
N TRP A 225 5.91 -16.15 -10.69
CA TRP A 225 5.02 -16.92 -11.56
C TRP A 225 4.37 -16.05 -12.63
N ASN A 226 3.98 -16.65 -13.73
CA ASN A 226 3.22 -16.02 -14.80
C ASN A 226 2.04 -16.88 -15.20
N LYS A 227 1.20 -16.40 -16.12
CA LYS A 227 0.00 -17.11 -16.55
C LYS A 227 0.29 -18.32 -17.46
N GLN A 228 1.49 -18.44 -17.99
CA GLN A 228 1.83 -19.45 -19.00
C GLN A 228 2.65 -20.58 -18.39
N ASP A 229 3.39 -20.32 -17.31
CA ASP A 229 4.32 -21.28 -16.76
C ASP A 229 4.56 -21.09 -15.25
N ILE A 230 4.41 -22.17 -14.50
CA ILE A 230 4.84 -22.30 -13.10
C ILE A 230 5.84 -23.43 -13.05
N GLU A 231 7.10 -23.13 -13.33
CA GLU A 231 8.19 -24.11 -13.24
C GLU A 231 8.44 -24.53 -11.79
N ASP A 232 8.78 -25.78 -11.61
CA ASP A 232 9.17 -26.32 -10.31
C ASP A 232 10.67 -26.07 -10.07
N LEU A 233 11.00 -25.18 -9.13
CA LEU A 233 12.37 -24.88 -8.73
C LEU A 233 12.59 -25.19 -7.24
N GLY A 234 12.72 -26.46 -6.91
CA GLY A 234 13.14 -26.89 -5.58
C GLY A 234 12.12 -26.67 -4.45
N MET A 235 10.84 -26.59 -4.78
CA MET A 235 9.78 -26.52 -3.78
C MET A 235 9.50 -27.90 -3.18
N PRO A 236 9.05 -27.99 -1.90
CA PRO A 236 8.58 -29.23 -1.33
C PRO A 236 7.43 -29.85 -2.15
N GLY A 237 7.35 -31.16 -2.27
CA GLY A 237 6.37 -31.86 -3.11
C GLY A 237 4.89 -31.52 -2.80
N TYR A 238 4.57 -31.20 -1.53
CA TYR A 238 3.22 -30.71 -1.18
C TYR A 238 2.93 -29.33 -1.76
N ALA A 239 3.94 -28.46 -1.81
CA ALA A 239 3.82 -27.10 -2.34
C ALA A 239 3.59 -27.15 -3.86
N ILE A 240 4.32 -28.00 -4.58
CA ILE A 240 4.15 -28.20 -6.02
C ILE A 240 2.70 -28.57 -6.34
N ARG A 241 2.15 -29.58 -5.70
CA ARG A 241 0.76 -30.03 -5.93
C ARG A 241 -0.25 -28.93 -5.63
N LYS A 242 -0.01 -28.14 -4.57
CA LYS A 242 -0.90 -27.06 -4.16
C LYS A 242 -0.83 -25.86 -5.12
N VAL A 243 0.37 -25.48 -5.59
CA VAL A 243 0.56 -24.46 -6.63
C VAL A 243 -0.15 -24.86 -7.92
N GLN A 244 0.05 -26.09 -8.38
CA GLN A 244 -0.59 -26.60 -9.59
C GLN A 244 -2.12 -26.62 -9.48
N LYS A 245 -2.66 -26.91 -8.29
CA LYS A 245 -4.09 -26.81 -8.04
C LYS A 245 -4.57 -25.36 -8.08
N LEU A 246 -3.94 -24.46 -7.32
CA LEU A 246 -4.30 -23.04 -7.28
C LEU A 246 -4.21 -22.40 -8.67
N TRP A 247 -3.23 -22.82 -9.47
CA TRP A 247 -3.08 -22.36 -10.84
C TRP A 247 -4.26 -22.78 -11.73
N ARG A 248 -4.66 -24.05 -11.65
CA ARG A 248 -5.83 -24.55 -12.42
C ARG A 248 -7.13 -23.89 -12.00
N ASP A 249 -7.30 -23.66 -10.69
CA ASP A 249 -8.52 -23.04 -10.14
C ASP A 249 -8.63 -21.53 -10.49
N ALA A 250 -7.51 -20.90 -10.90
CA ALA A 250 -7.44 -19.47 -11.26
C ALA A 250 -7.61 -19.20 -12.78
N HIS A 251 -7.77 -20.25 -13.61
CA HIS A 251 -7.87 -20.18 -15.08
C HIS A 251 -8.93 -21.12 -15.60
#